data_849fb972c546829465b2a25a15e24cf5
#
_entry.id   849fb972c546829465b2a25a15e24cf5
#
_cell.length_a   1.000
_cell.length_b   1.000
_cell.length_c   1.000
_cell.angle_alpha   90.00
_cell.angle_beta   90.00
_cell.angle_gamma   90.00
#
_symmetry.space_group_name_H-M   'P 1'
#
loop_
_entity.id
_entity.type
_entity.pdbx_description
1 polymer ?
#
loop_
_entity_poly.entity_id
_entity_poly.type
_entity_poly.pdbx_seq_one_letter_code
_entity_poly.pdbx_strand_id
1 'polypeptide(L)'
;MSVAADSRPLVAKQATAVTAAVKSTPWTERPALFRYGFVVFILIVWQIVGPFINPIFFTYPTKIAVAFYDVTVSGELPYFLGQSLEVMIYGLTASLVVGIPLGIAMARFRRLDWALDLPINALYATPLVAVVPLLVLWFGIYLKAKIIVVFLFAVFPVLINTYQGVRECDKNMLEVARSFRSSEWRMWQDVLLPFAVPYIIAGIRLAIGRGLIGMIIAEFYTTISGLGFMITKYANVFAMDKTFVPVIVLMVLGVSLTTLLKWVGRRIAPWSAANR
;
A
#
# COMPACT_ATOMS: atom_id res chain seq x y z
N MET A 1 -33.40 -63.39 -17.09
CA MET A 1 -33.95 -62.16 -17.71
C MET A 1 -33.07 -61.00 -17.37
N SER A 2 -32.33 -60.53 -18.38
CA SER A 2 -31.34 -59.46 -18.27
C SER A 2 -32.01 -58.08 -18.30
N VAL A 3 -31.69 -57.22 -17.37
CA VAL A 3 -31.94 -55.78 -17.51
C VAL A 3 -30.60 -55.05 -17.31
N ALA A 4 -29.87 -54.92 -18.40
CA ALA A 4 -28.76 -53.98 -18.50
C ALA A 4 -29.35 -52.66 -19.02
N ALA A 5 -29.70 -51.72 -18.11
CA ALA A 5 -30.15 -50.40 -18.48
C ALA A 5 -28.94 -49.55 -18.89
N ASP A 6 -28.97 -49.09 -20.12
CA ASP A 6 -28.02 -48.24 -20.82
C ASP A 6 -27.88 -46.86 -20.14
N SER A 7 -26.77 -46.63 -19.44
CA SER A 7 -26.45 -45.37 -18.75
C SER A 7 -25.60 -44.38 -19.59
N ARG A 8 -25.38 -44.67 -20.88
CA ARG A 8 -24.51 -43.86 -21.76
C ARG A 8 -25.06 -42.53 -22.27
N PRO A 9 -26.39 -42.27 -22.39
CA PRO A 9 -26.85 -40.98 -22.94
C PRO A 9 -26.77 -39.78 -21.98
N LEU A 10 -26.71 -40.00 -20.66
CA LEU A 10 -26.70 -38.90 -19.70
C LEU A 10 -25.33 -38.22 -19.54
N VAL A 11 -24.25 -38.99 -19.60
CA VAL A 11 -22.87 -38.48 -19.48
C VAL A 11 -22.47 -37.67 -20.72
N ALA A 12 -22.89 -38.11 -21.91
CA ALA A 12 -22.62 -37.41 -23.17
C ALA A 12 -23.38 -36.07 -23.25
N LYS A 13 -24.61 -35.98 -22.71
CA LYS A 13 -25.38 -34.73 -22.64
C LYS A 13 -24.80 -33.73 -21.65
N GLN A 14 -24.22 -34.22 -20.55
CA GLN A 14 -23.54 -33.31 -19.58
C GLN A 14 -22.21 -32.78 -20.13
N ALA A 15 -21.44 -33.62 -20.86
CA ALA A 15 -20.19 -33.17 -21.46
C ALA A 15 -20.39 -32.11 -22.57
N THR A 16 -21.47 -32.24 -23.38
CA THR A 16 -21.83 -31.25 -24.40
C THR A 16 -22.40 -29.94 -23.78
N ALA A 17 -23.04 -29.99 -22.63
CA ALA A 17 -23.53 -28.81 -21.94
C ALA A 17 -22.38 -27.96 -21.27
N VAL A 18 -21.31 -28.63 -20.85
CA VAL A 18 -20.14 -27.95 -20.28
C VAL A 18 -19.29 -27.22 -21.33
N THR A 19 -19.24 -27.78 -22.56
CA THR A 19 -18.47 -27.18 -23.66
C THR A 19 -19.20 -26.03 -24.37
N ALA A 20 -20.52 -25.89 -24.19
CA ALA A 20 -21.32 -24.84 -24.84
C ALA A 20 -21.42 -23.52 -24.06
N ALA A 21 -20.78 -23.39 -22.90
CA ALA A 21 -20.91 -22.24 -22.01
C ALA A 21 -19.65 -21.35 -21.91
N VAL A 22 -18.81 -21.34 -22.94
CA VAL A 22 -17.92 -20.18 -23.16
C VAL A 22 -18.73 -19.12 -23.92
N LYS A 23 -19.77 -18.59 -23.25
CA LYS A 23 -20.41 -17.35 -23.68
C LYS A 23 -19.36 -16.24 -23.61
N SER A 24 -19.02 -15.66 -24.76
CA SER A 24 -18.33 -14.38 -24.83
C SER A 24 -19.08 -13.40 -23.93
N THR A 25 -18.47 -13.01 -22.81
CA THR A 25 -19.02 -11.97 -21.92
C THR A 25 -19.35 -10.74 -22.75
N PRO A 26 -20.61 -10.30 -22.77
CA PRO A 26 -20.99 -9.12 -23.54
C PRO A 26 -20.13 -7.93 -23.13
N TRP A 27 -19.88 -7.01 -24.04
CA TRP A 27 -19.02 -5.83 -23.82
C TRP A 27 -19.40 -5.04 -22.57
N THR A 28 -20.70 -5.07 -22.20
CA THR A 28 -21.27 -4.46 -21.00
C THR A 28 -20.84 -5.12 -19.69
N GLU A 29 -20.26 -6.33 -19.71
CA GLU A 29 -19.81 -7.06 -18.50
C GLU A 29 -18.28 -7.05 -18.35
N ARG A 30 -17.56 -6.26 -19.16
CA ARG A 30 -16.09 -6.13 -19.04
C ARG A 30 -15.73 -5.06 -17.99
N PRO A 31 -15.34 -5.44 -16.77
CA PRO A 31 -15.07 -4.47 -15.70
C PRO A 31 -13.91 -3.52 -16.02
N ALA A 32 -12.99 -3.96 -16.89
CA ALA A 32 -11.88 -3.13 -17.37
C ALA A 32 -12.38 -1.93 -18.21
N LEU A 33 -13.37 -2.14 -19.09
CA LEU A 33 -13.90 -1.08 -19.95
C LEU A 33 -14.56 0.03 -19.11
N PHE A 34 -15.37 -0.35 -18.12
CA PHE A 34 -16.00 0.62 -17.21
C PHE A 34 -14.97 1.36 -16.36
N ARG A 35 -13.95 0.66 -15.85
CA ARG A 35 -12.89 1.25 -15.05
C ARG A 35 -12.10 2.30 -15.81
N TYR A 36 -11.59 1.96 -16.98
CA TYR A 36 -10.80 2.89 -17.78
C TYR A 36 -11.67 3.96 -18.45
N GLY A 37 -12.89 3.61 -18.90
CA GLY A 37 -13.85 4.56 -19.45
C GLY A 37 -14.24 5.65 -18.45
N PHE A 38 -14.44 5.30 -17.19
CA PHE A 38 -14.74 6.27 -16.13
C PHE A 38 -13.56 7.22 -15.86
N VAL A 39 -12.32 6.69 -15.84
CA VAL A 39 -11.12 7.53 -15.67
C VAL A 39 -10.98 8.51 -16.84
N VAL A 40 -11.15 8.03 -18.07
CA VAL A 40 -11.11 8.88 -19.27
C VAL A 40 -12.21 9.93 -19.23
N PHE A 41 -13.43 9.55 -18.83
CA PHE A 41 -14.55 10.48 -18.67
C PHE A 41 -14.21 11.61 -17.68
N ILE A 42 -13.66 11.28 -16.50
CA ILE A 42 -13.23 12.30 -15.52
C ILE A 42 -12.17 13.23 -16.12
N LEU A 43 -11.17 12.69 -16.83
CA LEU A 43 -10.13 13.51 -17.46
C LEU A 43 -10.69 14.44 -18.53
N ILE A 44 -11.67 13.99 -19.33
CA ILE A 44 -12.35 14.81 -20.34
C ILE A 44 -13.15 15.93 -19.65
N VAL A 45 -13.93 15.59 -18.62
CA VAL A 45 -14.68 16.60 -17.86
C VAL A 45 -13.75 17.64 -17.26
N TRP A 46 -12.64 17.20 -16.64
CA TRP A 46 -11.62 18.10 -16.08
C TRP A 46 -10.98 18.98 -17.16
N GLN A 47 -10.68 18.43 -18.33
CA GLN A 47 -10.12 19.18 -19.45
C GLN A 47 -11.07 20.25 -19.99
N ILE A 48 -12.39 19.96 -20.01
CA ILE A 48 -13.42 20.89 -20.51
C ILE A 48 -13.72 21.97 -19.47
N VAL A 49 -13.88 21.60 -18.22
CA VAL A 49 -14.28 22.51 -17.13
C VAL A 49 -13.11 23.38 -16.65
N GLY A 50 -11.89 22.83 -16.65
CA GLY A 50 -10.72 23.51 -16.11
C GLY A 50 -10.45 24.91 -16.68
N PRO A 51 -10.55 25.14 -18.00
CA PRO A 51 -10.33 26.46 -18.60
C PRO A 51 -11.34 27.54 -18.18
N PHE A 52 -12.53 27.16 -17.67
CA PHE A 52 -13.54 28.12 -17.19
C PHE A 52 -13.30 28.58 -15.76
N ILE A 53 -12.38 27.92 -15.03
CA ILE A 53 -12.00 28.30 -13.66
C ILE A 53 -10.79 29.23 -13.72
N ASN A 54 -10.72 30.17 -12.77
CA ASN A 54 -9.60 31.11 -12.70
C ASN A 54 -8.26 30.34 -12.60
N PRO A 55 -7.29 30.59 -13.52
CA PRO A 55 -6.01 29.90 -13.56
C PRO A 55 -5.15 30.03 -12.29
N ILE A 56 -5.43 31.05 -11.46
CA ILE A 56 -4.76 31.26 -10.17
C ILE A 56 -5.10 30.14 -9.19
N PHE A 57 -6.30 29.56 -9.26
CA PHE A 57 -6.77 28.56 -8.29
C PHE A 57 -6.85 27.15 -8.87
N PHE A 58 -6.87 26.99 -10.19
CA PHE A 58 -7.10 25.69 -10.80
C PHE A 58 -6.38 25.56 -12.15
N THR A 59 -6.19 24.33 -12.58
CA THR A 59 -5.54 24.00 -13.85
C THR A 59 -6.20 22.79 -14.50
N TYR A 60 -5.75 22.40 -15.69
CA TYR A 60 -6.33 21.31 -16.47
C TYR A 60 -5.25 20.40 -17.07
N PRO A 61 -5.58 19.14 -17.44
CA PRO A 61 -4.62 18.10 -17.79
C PRO A 61 -3.57 18.50 -18.81
N THR A 62 -3.91 19.22 -19.89
CA THR A 62 -2.94 19.61 -20.91
C THR A 62 -1.88 20.60 -20.38
N LYS A 63 -2.27 21.57 -19.53
CA LYS A 63 -1.30 22.49 -18.90
C LYS A 63 -0.38 21.74 -17.94
N ILE A 64 -0.93 20.78 -17.16
CA ILE A 64 -0.13 19.94 -16.27
C ILE A 64 0.89 19.12 -17.08
N ALA A 65 0.48 18.57 -18.24
CA ALA A 65 1.39 17.80 -19.10
C ALA A 65 2.58 18.63 -19.60
N VAL A 66 2.33 19.90 -20.01
CA VAL A 66 3.39 20.83 -20.40
C VAL A 66 4.29 21.15 -19.20
N ALA A 67 3.70 21.51 -18.07
CA ALA A 67 4.45 21.78 -16.84
C ALA A 67 5.27 20.57 -16.36
N PHE A 68 4.73 19.35 -16.50
CA PHE A 68 5.46 18.11 -16.19
C PHE A 68 6.71 17.96 -17.05
N TYR A 69 6.59 18.24 -18.36
CA TYR A 69 7.74 18.22 -19.25
C TYR A 69 8.78 19.26 -18.83
N ASP A 70 8.39 20.50 -18.58
CA ASP A 70 9.27 21.60 -18.20
C ASP A 70 10.08 21.29 -16.94
N VAL A 71 9.39 20.85 -15.85
CA VAL A 71 10.07 20.57 -14.57
C VAL A 71 10.88 19.26 -14.60
N THR A 72 10.59 18.37 -15.56
CA THR A 72 11.37 17.16 -15.78
C THR A 72 12.67 17.48 -16.53
N VAL A 73 12.59 18.24 -17.62
CA VAL A 73 13.75 18.63 -18.45
C VAL A 73 14.68 19.57 -17.67
N SER A 74 14.13 20.46 -16.84
CA SER A 74 14.95 21.31 -15.96
C SER A 74 15.72 20.53 -14.88
N GLY A 75 15.43 19.25 -14.70
CA GLY A 75 16.02 18.41 -13.64
C GLY A 75 15.41 18.61 -12.26
N GLU A 76 14.45 19.52 -12.09
CA GLU A 76 13.86 19.84 -10.80
C GLU A 76 13.02 18.70 -10.24
N LEU A 77 12.14 18.11 -11.07
CA LEU A 77 11.31 16.98 -10.65
C LEU A 77 12.13 15.74 -10.26
N PRO A 78 13.11 15.26 -11.03
CA PRO A 78 13.97 14.15 -10.62
C PRO A 78 14.72 14.41 -9.31
N TYR A 79 15.19 15.63 -9.11
CA TYR A 79 15.90 16.02 -7.89
C TYR A 79 15.01 15.89 -6.65
N PHE A 80 13.83 16.51 -6.64
CA PHE A 80 12.92 16.45 -5.49
C PHE A 80 12.29 15.05 -5.30
N LEU A 81 12.02 14.34 -6.39
CA LEU A 81 11.57 12.95 -6.33
C LEU A 81 12.61 12.05 -5.65
N GLY A 82 13.89 12.20 -6.01
CA GLY A 82 14.97 11.45 -5.38
C GLY A 82 15.02 11.66 -3.86
N GLN A 83 14.87 12.89 -3.40
CA GLN A 83 14.84 13.22 -1.97
C GLN A 83 13.64 12.60 -1.24
N SER A 84 12.44 12.67 -1.83
CA SER A 84 11.26 12.02 -1.26
C SER A 84 11.39 10.51 -1.22
N LEU A 85 11.96 9.89 -2.27
CA LEU A 85 12.22 8.44 -2.29
C LEU A 85 13.21 8.03 -1.21
N GLU A 86 14.26 8.81 -0.99
CA GLU A 86 15.25 8.57 0.07
C GLU A 86 14.57 8.53 1.46
N VAL A 87 13.79 9.54 1.78
CA VAL A 87 13.01 9.62 3.02
C VAL A 87 12.07 8.42 3.17
N MET A 88 11.34 8.08 2.10
CA MET A 88 10.39 6.98 2.09
C MET A 88 11.05 5.64 2.31
N ILE A 89 12.17 5.37 1.62
CA ILE A 89 12.91 4.11 1.72
C ILE A 89 13.46 3.94 3.15
N TYR A 90 14.13 4.94 3.70
CA TYR A 90 14.70 4.83 5.05
C TYR A 90 13.60 4.71 6.12
N GLY A 91 12.56 5.52 6.06
CA GLY A 91 11.47 5.48 7.03
C GLY A 91 10.68 4.17 6.98
N LEU A 92 10.36 3.68 5.76
CA LEU A 92 9.67 2.41 5.57
C LEU A 92 10.55 1.23 6.01
N THR A 93 11.84 1.20 5.62
CA THR A 93 12.77 0.15 6.05
C THR A 93 12.90 0.10 7.57
N ALA A 94 13.06 1.24 8.23
CA ALA A 94 13.09 1.32 9.69
C ALA A 94 11.79 0.76 10.30
N SER A 95 10.63 1.07 9.72
CA SER A 95 9.34 0.57 10.20
C SER A 95 9.19 -0.95 10.04
N LEU A 96 9.75 -1.54 8.99
CA LEU A 96 9.77 -2.99 8.78
C LEU A 96 10.71 -3.68 9.78
N VAL A 97 11.93 -3.14 9.95
CA VAL A 97 12.95 -3.70 10.85
C VAL A 97 12.50 -3.67 12.31
N VAL A 98 11.71 -2.69 12.71
CA VAL A 98 11.18 -2.58 14.08
C VAL A 98 9.82 -3.26 14.21
N GLY A 99 8.89 -2.97 13.29
CA GLY A 99 7.49 -3.39 13.39
C GLY A 99 7.28 -4.89 13.25
N ILE A 100 8.01 -5.56 12.34
CA ILE A 100 7.88 -7.01 12.16
C ILE A 100 8.41 -7.78 13.38
N PRO A 101 9.67 -7.57 13.84
CA PRO A 101 10.16 -8.29 15.01
C PRO A 101 9.37 -8.00 16.28
N LEU A 102 8.96 -6.75 16.48
CA LEU A 102 8.17 -6.37 17.65
C LEU A 102 6.78 -7.00 17.63
N GLY A 103 6.11 -7.04 16.47
CA GLY A 103 4.82 -7.70 16.30
C GLY A 103 4.90 -9.22 16.57
N ILE A 104 5.93 -9.87 16.05
CA ILE A 104 6.24 -11.28 16.34
C ILE A 104 6.49 -11.50 17.83
N ALA A 105 7.32 -10.64 18.44
CA ALA A 105 7.69 -10.76 19.86
C ALA A 105 6.45 -10.58 20.78
N MET A 106 5.59 -9.63 20.51
CA MET A 106 4.33 -9.44 21.23
C MET A 106 3.41 -10.67 21.10
N ALA A 107 3.28 -11.21 19.91
CA ALA A 107 2.47 -12.42 19.69
C ALA A 107 3.04 -13.65 20.42
N ARG A 108 4.37 -13.72 20.57
CA ARG A 108 5.07 -14.83 21.24
C ARG A 108 5.08 -14.70 22.76
N PHE A 109 5.32 -13.50 23.30
CA PHE A 109 5.56 -13.27 24.71
C PHE A 109 4.38 -12.53 25.35
N ARG A 110 3.53 -13.26 26.07
CA ARG A 110 2.33 -12.72 26.71
C ARG A 110 2.58 -11.52 27.65
N ARG A 111 3.74 -11.50 28.32
CA ARG A 111 4.12 -10.36 29.19
C ARG A 111 4.41 -9.11 28.38
N LEU A 112 5.03 -9.26 27.22
CA LEU A 112 5.31 -8.15 26.30
C LEU A 112 4.01 -7.62 25.66
N ASP A 113 3.12 -8.52 25.29
CA ASP A 113 1.78 -8.20 24.81
C ASP A 113 1.02 -7.33 25.84
N TRP A 114 0.91 -7.79 27.08
CA TRP A 114 0.26 -7.02 28.14
C TRP A 114 0.90 -5.65 28.41
N ALA A 115 2.23 -5.55 28.31
CA ALA A 115 2.93 -4.30 28.56
C ALA A 115 2.78 -3.29 27.44
N LEU A 116 2.74 -3.75 26.17
CA LEU A 116 2.78 -2.89 25.00
C LEU A 116 1.42 -2.66 24.32
N ASP A 117 0.40 -3.49 24.55
CA ASP A 117 -0.89 -3.37 23.91
C ASP A 117 -1.52 -1.98 24.13
N LEU A 118 -1.63 -1.53 25.39
CA LEU A 118 -2.20 -0.23 25.71
C LEU A 118 -1.37 0.94 25.13
N PRO A 119 -0.04 1.03 25.33
CA PRO A 119 0.79 2.09 24.73
C PRO A 119 0.72 2.12 23.20
N ILE A 120 0.78 0.98 22.52
CA ILE A 120 0.74 0.92 21.06
C ILE A 120 -0.62 1.38 20.55
N ASN A 121 -1.72 0.92 21.13
CA ASN A 121 -3.06 1.35 20.73
C ASN A 121 -3.28 2.85 21.00
N ALA A 122 -2.78 3.38 22.11
CA ALA A 122 -2.85 4.80 22.42
C ALA A 122 -2.06 5.64 21.40
N LEU A 123 -0.83 5.25 21.08
CA LEU A 123 -0.01 5.93 20.07
C LEU A 123 -0.61 5.83 18.67
N TYR A 124 -1.16 4.67 18.32
CA TYR A 124 -1.82 4.47 17.02
C TYR A 124 -3.09 5.31 16.86
N ALA A 125 -3.84 5.50 17.95
CA ALA A 125 -5.03 6.36 17.98
C ALA A 125 -4.69 7.87 18.00
N THR A 126 -3.46 8.23 18.37
CA THR A 126 -3.03 9.64 18.40
C THR A 126 -2.96 10.18 16.98
N PRO A 127 -3.50 11.39 16.72
CA PRO A 127 -3.38 12.05 15.43
C PRO A 127 -1.92 12.46 15.18
N LEU A 128 -1.14 11.56 14.56
CA LEU A 128 0.31 11.72 14.35
C LEU A 128 0.68 13.05 13.66
N VAL A 129 -0.23 13.59 12.83
CA VAL A 129 -0.04 14.89 12.17
C VAL A 129 0.21 16.01 13.20
N ALA A 130 -0.47 15.96 14.36
CA ALA A 130 -0.30 16.95 15.41
C ALA A 130 1.07 16.86 16.12
N VAL A 131 1.73 15.71 16.03
CA VAL A 131 3.04 15.47 16.64
C VAL A 131 4.20 15.93 15.72
N VAL A 132 3.96 16.06 14.41
CA VAL A 132 5.00 16.39 13.43
C VAL A 132 5.76 17.69 13.78
N PRO A 133 5.12 18.82 14.17
CA PRO A 133 5.86 20.02 14.56
C PRO A 133 6.84 19.80 15.72
N LEU A 134 6.46 18.97 16.70
CA LEU A 134 7.33 18.60 17.83
C LEU A 134 8.52 17.78 17.36
N LEU A 135 8.30 16.82 16.44
CA LEU A 135 9.38 16.02 15.87
C LEU A 135 10.37 16.89 15.09
N VAL A 136 9.87 17.86 14.33
CA VAL A 136 10.71 18.81 13.61
C VAL A 136 11.50 19.69 14.60
N LEU A 137 10.88 20.12 15.70
CA LEU A 137 11.56 20.89 16.74
C LEU A 137 12.67 20.08 17.42
N TRP A 138 12.45 18.80 17.72
CA TRP A 138 13.41 17.95 18.42
C TRP A 138 14.54 17.43 17.53
N PHE A 139 14.24 17.06 16.28
CA PHE A 139 15.18 16.40 15.36
C PHE A 139 15.68 17.32 14.24
N GLY A 140 15.18 18.57 14.17
CA GLY A 140 15.54 19.55 13.16
C GLY A 140 14.73 19.39 11.87
N ILE A 141 15.03 20.26 10.90
CA ILE A 141 14.27 20.38 9.64
C ILE A 141 14.83 19.49 8.49
N TYR A 142 15.90 18.74 8.76
CA TYR A 142 16.60 17.95 7.76
C TYR A 142 16.06 16.50 7.66
N LEU A 143 16.77 15.67 6.92
CA LEU A 143 16.43 14.29 6.58
C LEU A 143 15.99 13.45 7.80
N LYS A 144 16.65 13.61 8.95
CA LYS A 144 16.40 12.81 10.16
C LYS A 144 14.95 12.94 10.66
N ALA A 145 14.44 14.16 10.78
CA ALA A 145 13.06 14.38 11.23
C ALA A 145 12.05 13.75 10.27
N LYS A 146 12.26 13.91 8.96
CA LYS A 146 11.39 13.32 7.93
C LYS A 146 11.35 11.79 8.01
N ILE A 147 12.50 11.14 8.17
CA ILE A 147 12.59 9.67 8.34
C ILE A 147 11.82 9.22 9.57
N ILE A 148 11.96 9.93 10.71
CA ILE A 148 11.24 9.60 11.95
C ILE A 148 9.74 9.74 11.76
N VAL A 149 9.28 10.78 11.07
CA VAL A 149 7.85 10.95 10.77
C VAL A 149 7.34 9.78 9.93
N VAL A 150 8.00 9.44 8.82
CA VAL A 150 7.60 8.31 7.97
C VAL A 150 7.62 6.99 8.77
N PHE A 151 8.65 6.77 9.58
CA PHE A 151 8.73 5.61 10.48
C PHE A 151 7.50 5.52 11.38
N LEU A 152 7.14 6.59 12.09
CA LEU A 152 5.99 6.58 13.00
C LEU A 152 4.66 6.35 12.29
N PHE A 153 4.48 6.89 11.08
CA PHE A 153 3.28 6.65 10.29
C PHE A 153 3.18 5.20 9.79
N ALA A 154 4.32 4.55 9.53
CA ALA A 154 4.39 3.24 8.91
C ALA A 154 4.53 2.08 9.90
N VAL A 155 5.14 2.28 11.08
CA VAL A 155 5.47 1.20 12.01
C VAL A 155 4.24 0.52 12.61
N PHE A 156 3.21 1.27 12.98
CA PHE A 156 2.03 0.71 13.62
C PHE A 156 1.23 -0.24 12.70
N PRO A 157 0.91 0.10 11.43
CA PRO A 157 0.30 -0.86 10.52
C PRO A 157 1.09 -2.15 10.35
N VAL A 158 2.43 -2.06 10.25
CA VAL A 158 3.29 -3.24 10.14
C VAL A 158 3.21 -4.08 11.39
N LEU A 159 3.39 -3.46 12.56
CA LEU A 159 3.40 -4.14 13.86
C LEU A 159 2.07 -4.84 14.14
N ILE A 160 0.96 -4.11 14.01
CA ILE A 160 -0.38 -4.62 14.35
C ILE A 160 -0.76 -5.78 13.43
N ASN A 161 -0.55 -5.64 12.11
CA ASN A 161 -0.87 -6.73 11.18
C ASN A 161 0.05 -7.94 11.39
N THR A 162 1.34 -7.74 11.68
CA THR A 162 2.26 -8.84 12.01
C THR A 162 1.80 -9.57 13.27
N TYR A 163 1.49 -8.84 14.33
CA TYR A 163 0.97 -9.38 15.58
C TYR A 163 -0.30 -10.21 15.36
N GLN A 164 -1.28 -9.67 14.64
CA GLN A 164 -2.52 -10.37 14.31
C GLN A 164 -2.25 -11.63 13.48
N GLY A 165 -1.39 -11.54 12.46
CA GLY A 165 -1.09 -12.68 11.60
C GLY A 165 -0.47 -13.85 12.35
N VAL A 166 0.35 -13.61 13.36
CA VAL A 166 0.89 -14.67 14.22
C VAL A 166 -0.18 -15.23 15.15
N ARG A 167 -1.05 -14.39 15.71
CA ARG A 167 -2.10 -14.82 16.68
C ARG A 167 -3.28 -15.55 16.05
N GLU A 168 -3.61 -15.25 14.81
CA GLU A 168 -4.72 -15.88 14.08
C GLU A 168 -4.34 -17.22 13.44
N CYS A 169 -3.11 -17.71 13.67
CA CYS A 169 -2.73 -19.04 13.20
C CYS A 169 -3.66 -20.11 13.80
N ASP A 170 -4.18 -20.98 12.93
CA ASP A 170 -5.14 -22.02 13.31
C ASP A 170 -4.53 -22.94 14.38
N LYS A 171 -5.22 -23.04 15.53
CA LYS A 171 -4.82 -23.89 16.66
C LYS A 171 -4.72 -25.35 16.25
N ASN A 172 -5.57 -25.83 15.34
CA ASN A 172 -5.53 -27.19 14.83
C ASN A 172 -4.22 -27.46 14.09
N MET A 173 -3.71 -26.52 13.31
CA MET A 173 -2.42 -26.64 12.64
C MET A 173 -1.26 -26.76 13.67
N LEU A 174 -1.35 -26.00 14.78
CA LEU A 174 -0.36 -26.07 15.85
C LEU A 174 -0.42 -27.40 16.62
N GLU A 175 -1.64 -27.93 16.84
CA GLU A 175 -1.83 -29.22 17.49
C GLU A 175 -1.29 -30.37 16.61
N VAL A 176 -1.55 -30.34 15.30
CA VAL A 176 -0.97 -31.29 14.34
C VAL A 176 0.54 -31.23 14.38
N ALA A 177 1.15 -30.05 14.31
CA ALA A 177 2.61 -29.91 14.40
C ALA A 177 3.18 -30.49 15.70
N ARG A 178 2.50 -30.28 16.84
CA ARG A 178 2.88 -30.87 18.13
C ARG A 178 2.74 -32.40 18.15
N SER A 179 1.70 -32.96 17.52
CA SER A 179 1.51 -34.41 17.41
C SER A 179 2.65 -35.08 16.67
N PHE A 180 3.25 -34.39 15.69
CA PHE A 180 4.48 -34.81 15.00
C PHE A 180 5.77 -34.53 15.80
N ARG A 181 5.67 -34.12 17.06
CA ARG A 181 6.80 -33.75 17.92
C ARG A 181 7.70 -32.69 17.29
N SER A 182 7.16 -31.78 16.50
CA SER A 182 7.91 -30.66 15.94
C SER A 182 8.51 -29.80 17.05
N SER A 183 9.79 -29.43 16.89
CA SER A 183 10.42 -28.49 17.82
C SER A 183 9.76 -27.09 17.70
N GLU A 184 9.86 -26.28 18.77
CA GLU A 184 9.36 -24.88 18.75
C GLU A 184 9.88 -24.11 17.54
N TRP A 185 11.15 -24.25 17.19
CA TRP A 185 11.78 -23.58 16.05
C TRP A 185 11.17 -23.99 14.71
N ARG A 186 10.94 -25.29 14.49
CA ARG A 186 10.26 -25.79 13.28
C ARG A 186 8.81 -25.31 13.22
N MET A 187 8.10 -25.31 14.35
CA MET A 187 6.73 -24.81 14.40
C MET A 187 6.65 -23.33 14.00
N TRP A 188 7.66 -22.53 14.37
CA TRP A 188 7.77 -21.14 13.92
C TRP A 188 8.05 -21.03 12.43
N GLN A 189 9.05 -21.75 11.92
CA GLN A 189 9.46 -21.65 10.52
C GLN A 189 8.44 -22.24 9.54
N ASP A 190 7.84 -23.38 9.87
CA ASP A 190 7.04 -24.17 8.94
C ASP A 190 5.54 -23.85 9.04
N VAL A 191 5.08 -23.28 10.15
CA VAL A 191 3.65 -23.00 10.37
C VAL A 191 3.38 -21.52 10.64
N LEU A 192 3.93 -20.96 11.72
CA LEU A 192 3.55 -19.62 12.17
C LEU A 192 3.98 -18.52 11.21
N LEU A 193 5.26 -18.51 10.80
CA LEU A 193 5.77 -17.48 9.88
C LEU A 193 5.11 -17.57 8.49
N PRO A 194 5.01 -18.73 7.83
CA PRO A 194 4.30 -18.83 6.56
C PRO A 194 2.83 -18.40 6.65
N PHE A 195 2.15 -18.69 7.75
CA PHE A 195 0.78 -18.23 7.97
C PHE A 195 0.71 -16.72 8.16
N ALA A 196 1.66 -16.12 8.87
CA ALA A 196 1.69 -14.68 9.14
C ALA A 196 2.10 -13.83 7.91
N VAL A 197 2.84 -14.39 6.92
CA VAL A 197 3.34 -13.63 5.75
C VAL A 197 2.25 -12.86 5.00
N PRO A 198 1.05 -13.39 4.70
CA PRO A 198 -0.01 -12.61 4.06
C PRO A 198 -0.44 -11.39 4.88
N TYR A 199 -0.50 -11.51 6.20
CA TYR A 199 -0.84 -10.41 7.11
C TYR A 199 0.29 -9.36 7.14
N ILE A 200 1.56 -9.79 7.18
CA ILE A 200 2.72 -8.89 7.09
C ILE A 200 2.65 -8.10 5.79
N ILE A 201 2.38 -8.74 4.65
CA ILE A 201 2.23 -8.06 3.35
C ILE A 201 1.07 -7.06 3.39
N ALA A 202 -0.05 -7.39 4.03
CA ALA A 202 -1.18 -6.47 4.22
C ALA A 202 -0.76 -5.26 5.08
N GLY A 203 -0.01 -5.49 6.17
CA GLY A 203 0.56 -4.45 7.01
C GLY A 203 1.52 -3.52 6.26
N ILE A 204 2.41 -4.07 5.42
CA ILE A 204 3.31 -3.30 4.55
C ILE A 204 2.52 -2.45 3.56
N ARG A 205 1.45 -2.98 2.99
CA ARG A 205 0.58 -2.23 2.06
C ARG A 205 -0.03 -1.00 2.74
N LEU A 206 -0.54 -1.15 3.95
CA LEU A 206 -1.07 -0.04 4.74
C LEU A 206 0.04 0.94 5.14
N ALA A 207 1.23 0.42 5.48
CA ALA A 207 2.40 1.23 5.84
C ALA A 207 2.89 2.09 4.67
N ILE A 208 2.89 1.58 3.43
CA ILE A 208 3.21 2.37 2.23
C ILE A 208 2.26 3.56 2.12
N GLY A 209 0.95 3.36 2.22
CA GLY A 209 -0.03 4.43 2.11
C GLY A 209 0.13 5.47 3.22
N ARG A 210 0.23 5.04 4.47
CA ARG A 210 0.44 5.95 5.61
C ARG A 210 1.81 6.61 5.59
N GLY A 211 2.86 5.90 5.18
CA GLY A 211 4.21 6.43 5.02
C GLY A 211 4.28 7.55 3.99
N LEU A 212 3.59 7.41 2.84
CA LEU A 212 3.47 8.48 1.84
C LEU A 212 2.79 9.73 2.43
N ILE A 213 1.73 9.55 3.21
CA ILE A 213 1.07 10.67 3.90
C ILE A 213 2.05 11.33 4.87
N GLY A 214 2.74 10.54 5.70
CA GLY A 214 3.74 11.03 6.66
C GLY A 214 4.89 11.78 5.98
N MET A 215 5.38 11.27 4.84
CA MET A 215 6.43 11.88 4.04
C MET A 215 6.02 13.27 3.55
N ILE A 216 4.84 13.39 2.93
CA ILE A 216 4.34 14.68 2.42
C ILE A 216 4.14 15.68 3.56
N ILE A 217 3.57 15.25 4.67
CA ILE A 217 3.36 16.12 5.85
C ILE A 217 4.70 16.59 6.39
N ALA A 218 5.68 15.70 6.54
CA ALA A 218 7.03 16.08 7.00
C ALA A 218 7.69 17.08 6.06
N GLU A 219 7.54 16.91 4.74
CA GLU A 219 8.08 17.82 3.73
C GLU A 219 7.37 19.20 3.74
N PHE A 220 6.06 19.25 4.02
CA PHE A 220 5.34 20.51 4.21
C PHE A 220 5.84 21.29 5.42
N TYR A 221 6.10 20.62 6.53
CA TYR A 221 6.59 21.30 7.74
C TYR A 221 8.06 21.69 7.66
N THR A 222 8.88 20.96 6.92
CA THR A 222 10.32 21.28 6.79
C THR A 222 10.61 22.28 5.69
N THR A 223 9.76 22.38 4.65
CA THR A 223 9.82 23.36 3.54
C THR A 223 11.19 23.55 2.88
N ILE A 224 12.02 22.48 2.81
CA ILE A 224 13.39 22.55 2.28
C ILE A 224 13.58 21.67 1.07
N SER A 225 12.95 20.48 1.03
CA SER A 225 13.23 19.46 0.02
C SER A 225 12.13 18.43 -0.11
N GLY A 226 12.06 17.80 -1.27
CA GLY A 226 11.10 16.75 -1.60
C GLY A 226 9.90 17.25 -2.41
N LEU A 227 9.04 16.31 -2.81
CA LEU A 227 7.84 16.61 -3.61
C LEU A 227 6.84 17.49 -2.86
N GLY A 228 6.72 17.32 -1.52
CA GLY A 228 5.89 18.19 -0.68
C GLY A 228 6.37 19.63 -0.69
N PHE A 229 7.70 19.85 -0.60
CA PHE A 229 8.27 21.18 -0.78
C PHE A 229 7.97 21.75 -2.18
N MET A 230 8.09 20.94 -3.22
CA MET A 230 7.78 21.36 -4.59
C MET A 230 6.31 21.81 -4.72
N ILE A 231 5.36 21.13 -4.04
CA ILE A 231 3.96 21.55 -3.98
C ILE A 231 3.83 22.94 -3.35
N THR A 232 4.40 23.14 -2.15
CA THR A 232 4.30 24.42 -1.44
C THR A 232 5.01 25.55 -2.19
N LYS A 233 6.17 25.27 -2.79
CA LYS A 233 6.94 26.23 -3.60
C LYS A 233 6.09 26.82 -4.73
N TYR A 234 5.42 25.99 -5.50
CA TYR A 234 4.61 26.42 -6.63
C TYR A 234 3.23 26.95 -6.25
N ALA A 235 2.63 26.40 -5.18
CA ALA A 235 1.37 26.91 -4.64
C ALA A 235 1.51 28.35 -4.12
N ASN A 236 2.61 28.67 -3.46
CA ASN A 236 2.87 30.01 -2.92
C ASN A 236 3.05 31.10 -4.01
N VAL A 237 3.38 30.70 -5.24
CA VAL A 237 3.46 31.61 -6.39
C VAL A 237 2.29 31.44 -7.36
N PHE A 238 1.25 30.73 -6.95
CA PHE A 238 0.04 30.46 -7.73
C PHE A 238 0.28 29.79 -9.09
N ALA A 239 1.38 29.06 -9.26
CA ALA A 239 1.70 28.28 -10.45
C ALA A 239 1.02 26.90 -10.34
N MET A 240 -0.31 26.87 -10.49
CA MET A 240 -1.11 25.66 -10.27
C MET A 240 -0.78 24.51 -11.21
N ASP A 241 -0.41 24.79 -12.44
CA ASP A 241 0.09 23.80 -13.41
C ASP A 241 1.28 23.02 -12.88
N LYS A 242 2.28 23.70 -12.30
CA LYS A 242 3.45 23.09 -11.68
C LYS A 242 3.18 22.49 -10.30
N THR A 243 2.19 23.03 -9.56
CA THR A 243 1.75 22.48 -8.26
C THR A 243 1.13 21.10 -8.40
N PHE A 244 0.35 20.84 -9.46
CA PHE A 244 -0.27 19.55 -9.69
C PHE A 244 0.70 18.47 -10.17
N VAL A 245 1.85 18.82 -10.71
CA VAL A 245 2.86 17.83 -11.16
C VAL A 245 3.29 16.90 -10.03
N PRO A 246 3.85 17.38 -8.90
CA PRO A 246 4.26 16.50 -7.82
C PRO A 246 3.08 15.74 -7.20
N VAL A 247 1.85 16.27 -7.22
CA VAL A 247 0.65 15.54 -6.75
C VAL A 247 0.39 14.31 -7.62
N ILE A 248 0.46 14.45 -8.95
CA ILE A 248 0.30 13.32 -9.88
C ILE A 248 1.44 12.32 -9.71
N VAL A 249 2.68 12.80 -9.57
CA VAL A 249 3.85 11.94 -9.33
C VAL A 249 3.68 11.10 -8.06
N LEU A 250 3.18 11.70 -6.98
CA LEU A 250 2.88 11.00 -5.71
C LEU A 250 1.79 9.94 -5.89
N MET A 251 0.74 10.24 -6.66
CA MET A 251 -0.30 9.27 -6.99
C MET A 251 0.29 8.07 -7.75
N VAL A 252 1.11 8.33 -8.77
CA VAL A 252 1.80 7.28 -9.54
C VAL A 252 2.75 6.49 -8.65
N LEU A 253 3.51 7.16 -7.79
CA LEU A 253 4.42 6.52 -6.85
C LEU A 253 3.67 5.58 -5.89
N GLY A 254 2.56 6.01 -5.32
CA GLY A 254 1.73 5.18 -4.44
C GLY A 254 1.18 3.95 -5.15
N VAL A 255 0.66 4.11 -6.37
CA VAL A 255 0.19 2.99 -7.20
C VAL A 255 1.33 2.05 -7.56
N SER A 256 2.50 2.58 -7.92
CA SER A 256 3.68 1.79 -8.29
C SER A 256 4.19 0.96 -7.11
N LEU A 257 4.36 1.56 -5.93
CA LEU A 257 4.81 0.87 -4.72
C LEU A 257 3.82 -0.23 -4.29
N THR A 258 2.52 0.05 -4.32
CA THR A 258 1.51 -0.96 -3.96
C THR A 258 1.42 -2.08 -5.00
N THR A 259 1.63 -1.78 -6.28
CA THR A 259 1.67 -2.79 -7.35
C THR A 259 2.92 -3.66 -7.27
N LEU A 260 4.08 -3.04 -6.99
CA LEU A 260 5.33 -3.74 -6.74
C LEU A 260 5.18 -4.69 -5.53
N LEU A 261 4.59 -4.21 -4.43
CA LEU A 261 4.33 -5.05 -3.27
C LEU A 261 3.40 -6.23 -3.58
N LYS A 262 2.35 -6.03 -4.39
CA LYS A 262 1.49 -7.13 -4.86
C LYS A 262 2.27 -8.16 -5.67
N TRP A 263 3.17 -7.70 -6.53
CA TRP A 263 4.01 -8.59 -7.33
C TRP A 263 4.96 -9.41 -6.43
N VAL A 264 5.66 -8.75 -5.51
CA VAL A 264 6.52 -9.39 -4.50
C VAL A 264 5.71 -10.37 -3.64
N GLY A 265 4.54 -9.95 -3.15
CA GLY A 265 3.65 -10.78 -2.34
C GLY A 265 3.22 -12.07 -3.04
N ARG A 266 2.92 -12.02 -4.35
CA ARG A 266 2.61 -13.23 -5.14
C ARG A 266 3.78 -14.20 -5.27
N ARG A 267 5.00 -13.71 -5.19
CA ARG A 267 6.20 -14.54 -5.22
C ARG A 267 6.52 -15.17 -3.86
N ILE A 268 6.31 -14.41 -2.77
CA ILE A 268 6.64 -14.85 -1.40
C ILE A 268 5.53 -15.73 -0.81
N ALA A 269 4.25 -15.41 -1.06
CA ALA A 269 3.12 -16.14 -0.51
C ALA A 269 2.11 -16.56 -1.61
N PRO A 270 2.49 -17.47 -2.52
CA PRO A 270 1.62 -17.92 -3.62
C PRO A 270 0.37 -18.65 -3.12
N TRP A 271 0.41 -19.20 -1.90
CA TRP A 271 -0.73 -19.89 -1.26
C TRP A 271 -1.79 -18.95 -0.70
N SER A 272 -1.52 -17.64 -0.62
CA SER A 272 -2.45 -16.67 -0.04
C SER A 272 -3.67 -16.43 -0.93
N ALA A 273 -4.87 -16.50 -0.34
CA ALA A 273 -6.13 -16.19 -1.02
C ALA A 273 -6.21 -14.74 -1.54
N ALA A 274 -5.47 -13.81 -0.93
CA ALA A 274 -5.37 -12.42 -1.39
C ALA A 274 -4.69 -12.26 -2.77
N ASN A 275 -4.14 -13.34 -3.32
CA ASN A 275 -3.46 -13.38 -4.61
C ASN A 275 -4.34 -13.99 -5.73
N ARG A 276 -5.54 -14.45 -5.40
CA ARG A 276 -6.57 -14.89 -6.35
C ARG A 276 -7.55 -13.74 -6.63
#